data_ec72922d9bd0c113fe6e2615608d95dd
#
_entry.id   ec72922d9bd0c113fe6e2615608d95dd
#
_cell.length_a   1.000
_cell.length_b   1.000
_cell.length_c   1.000
_cell.angle_alpha   90.00
_cell.angle_beta   90.00
_cell.angle_gamma   90.00
#
_symmetry.space_group_name_H-M   'P 1'
#
loop_
_entity.id
_entity.type
_entity.pdbx_description
1 polymer ?
#
loop_
_entity_poly.entity_id
_entity_poly.type
_entity_poly.pdbx_seq_one_letter_code
_entity_poly.pdbx_strand_id
1 'polypeptide(L)'
;MNLKPIISVLILLIVAGNLNAQTFKAGAAMRNITPKTLIPISGGMGTPEIPTGFKGDLTVRAFVLEKGTTRIAIVSVDNIGWPAYLGDRSRKLIKGIAPENVLIGATHAHSCPDAYGFTDEKGNTGADLQYLNWCVTQIADAVNEAVSKLEPASLKTAVGEAKGKIAYNYYAEKLYDPRMGVIQAIATSGANKGKPIATLVNYATHPEILGTDRKLISPDLCGPLYDRIESKAGGMAIFMNSAQGGMVTADTRRGNGQEANDWDECIRIGNLMADEALRIVEPAQMQKNPELYCASKVITFPIDSEAMQFVFKHSPLAAHAAKNNDFSTISTRLNLLNIGKAQVVTIPGEALPNIGFYVKRKMKSDQPFLFGLTNDAFGYMLTKEDFGGFERYNYVSRTSLGEMTGSIYEEEAIKFINESPIPSR
;
A
#
# COMPACT_ATOMS: atom_id res chain seq x y z
N MET A 1 -68.15 -5.76 55.15
CA MET A 1 -66.85 -6.31 54.72
C MET A 1 -66.44 -5.63 53.38
N ASN A 2 -65.60 -4.63 53.43
CA ASN A 2 -65.19 -3.85 52.27
C ASN A 2 -63.84 -4.35 51.80
N LEU A 3 -63.83 -5.01 50.65
CA LEU A 3 -62.60 -5.33 49.91
C LEU A 3 -62.21 -4.13 49.05
N LYS A 4 -61.03 -3.54 49.32
CA LYS A 4 -60.41 -2.56 48.47
C LYS A 4 -59.53 -3.30 47.42
N PRO A 5 -59.55 -2.94 46.14
CA PRO A 5 -58.63 -3.52 45.16
C PRO A 5 -57.24 -2.82 45.28
N ILE A 6 -56.20 -3.66 45.38
CA ILE A 6 -54.81 -3.23 45.29
C ILE A 6 -54.47 -3.09 43.81
N ILE A 7 -54.28 -1.86 43.35
CA ILE A 7 -53.74 -1.60 41.99
C ILE A 7 -52.22 -1.64 42.07
N SER A 8 -51.66 -2.76 41.56
CA SER A 8 -50.20 -2.88 41.33
C SER A 8 -49.81 -2.09 40.09
N VAL A 9 -49.16 -0.97 40.26
CA VAL A 9 -48.52 -0.20 39.18
C VAL A 9 -47.18 -0.87 38.83
N LEU A 10 -47.13 -1.57 37.72
CA LEU A 10 -45.92 -2.12 37.17
C LEU A 10 -45.16 -0.98 36.44
N ILE A 11 -44.15 -0.42 37.10
CA ILE A 11 -43.23 0.54 36.45
C ILE A 11 -42.28 -0.22 35.57
N LEU A 12 -42.56 -0.21 34.26
CA LEU A 12 -41.65 -0.69 33.21
C LEU A 12 -40.52 0.33 33.08
N LEU A 13 -39.38 0.07 33.74
CA LEU A 13 -38.12 0.79 33.45
C LEU A 13 -37.64 0.41 32.06
N ILE A 14 -38.01 1.18 31.06
CA ILE A 14 -37.37 1.15 29.73
C ILE A 14 -35.97 1.74 29.93
N VAL A 15 -34.98 0.85 30.13
CA VAL A 15 -33.56 1.20 29.96
C VAL A 15 -33.36 1.41 28.45
N ALA A 16 -33.62 2.65 28.00
CA ALA A 16 -33.16 3.08 26.69
C ALA A 16 -31.62 3.10 26.73
N GLY A 17 -31.00 1.99 26.54
CA GLY A 17 -29.58 1.90 26.19
C GLY A 17 -29.39 2.81 24.97
N ASN A 18 -28.79 3.99 25.19
CA ASN A 18 -28.25 4.78 24.09
C ASN A 18 -27.21 3.89 23.39
N LEU A 19 -27.65 3.14 22.37
CA LEU A 19 -26.78 2.63 21.32
C LEU A 19 -26.24 3.87 20.61
N ASN A 20 -25.25 4.53 21.22
CA ASN A 20 -24.42 5.51 20.54
C ASN A 20 -23.82 4.75 19.35
N ALA A 21 -24.46 4.85 18.19
CA ALA A 21 -23.88 4.35 16.96
C ALA A 21 -22.48 4.94 16.86
N GLN A 22 -21.49 4.09 17.06
CA GLN A 22 -20.09 4.52 17.09
C GLN A 22 -19.78 5.26 15.79
N THR A 23 -19.35 6.52 15.92
CA THR A 23 -19.10 7.40 14.78
C THR A 23 -17.84 6.95 14.06
N PHE A 24 -17.94 6.83 12.73
CA PHE A 24 -16.75 6.63 11.91
C PHE A 24 -15.89 7.88 11.91
N LYS A 25 -14.57 7.69 12.08
CA LYS A 25 -13.59 8.78 12.10
C LYS A 25 -12.45 8.47 11.14
N ALA A 26 -11.82 9.53 10.66
CA ALA A 26 -10.61 9.46 9.86
C ALA A 26 -9.62 10.54 10.31
N GLY A 27 -8.34 10.25 10.14
CA GLY A 27 -7.25 11.20 10.39
C GLY A 27 -6.10 10.93 9.44
N ALA A 28 -5.36 11.97 9.09
CA ALA A 28 -4.24 11.87 8.17
C ALA A 28 -3.08 12.76 8.59
N ALA A 29 -1.85 12.28 8.35
CA ALA A 29 -0.63 13.04 8.56
C ALA A 29 0.49 12.54 7.66
N MET A 30 1.45 13.41 7.35
CA MET A 30 2.62 13.06 6.56
C MET A 30 3.91 13.51 7.24
N ARG A 31 5.01 12.88 6.83
CA ARG A 31 6.38 13.29 7.16
C ARG A 31 7.21 13.36 5.89
N ASN A 32 8.01 14.40 5.76
CA ASN A 32 9.06 14.46 4.75
C ASN A 32 10.19 13.52 5.19
N ILE A 33 10.57 12.59 4.32
CA ILE A 33 11.67 11.65 4.52
C ILE A 33 12.79 11.82 3.48
N THR A 34 12.83 12.93 2.76
CA THR A 34 13.94 13.25 1.88
C THR A 34 15.23 13.30 2.68
N PRO A 35 16.27 12.52 2.32
CA PRO A 35 17.54 12.54 3.05
C PRO A 35 18.20 13.93 2.92
N LYS A 36 18.90 14.34 3.97
CA LYS A 36 19.61 15.66 3.98
C LYS A 36 20.84 15.68 3.10
N THR A 37 21.38 14.52 2.79
CA THR A 37 22.58 14.32 1.97
C THR A 37 22.27 13.31 0.87
N LEU A 38 23.04 13.36 -0.21
CA LEU A 38 22.95 12.37 -1.27
C LEU A 38 23.44 11.03 -0.74
N ILE A 39 22.54 10.04 -0.72
CA ILE A 39 22.84 8.66 -0.34
C ILE A 39 22.42 7.74 -1.50
N PRO A 40 23.00 6.53 -1.62
CA PRO A 40 22.73 5.65 -2.75
C PRO A 40 21.24 5.35 -2.94
N ILE A 41 20.80 5.34 -4.20
CA ILE A 41 19.44 4.98 -4.61
C ILE A 41 19.43 3.60 -5.25
N SER A 42 18.30 2.90 -5.14
CA SER A 42 18.08 1.58 -5.72
C SER A 42 16.83 1.56 -6.58
N GLY A 43 16.94 0.97 -7.77
CA GLY A 43 15.83 0.72 -8.71
C GLY A 43 15.55 -0.77 -8.92
N GLY A 44 16.04 -1.63 -8.03
CA GLY A 44 15.88 -3.08 -8.12
C GLY A 44 17.12 -3.85 -7.69
N MET A 45 17.27 -5.08 -8.22
CA MET A 45 18.45 -5.91 -7.97
C MET A 45 19.62 -5.45 -8.84
N GLY A 46 20.44 -4.60 -8.28
CA GLY A 46 21.66 -4.09 -8.95
C GLY A 46 22.51 -3.32 -7.96
N THR A 47 23.67 -2.85 -8.43
CA THR A 47 24.50 -1.95 -7.63
C THR A 47 23.76 -0.64 -7.45
N PRO A 48 23.57 -0.17 -6.20
CA PRO A 48 22.95 1.11 -5.94
C PRO A 48 23.72 2.26 -6.61
N GLU A 49 22.97 3.20 -7.22
CA GLU A 49 23.54 4.35 -7.90
C GLU A 49 23.75 5.52 -6.96
N ILE A 50 24.85 6.26 -7.16
CA ILE A 50 25.10 7.49 -6.42
C ILE A 50 24.35 8.64 -7.09
N PRO A 51 23.36 9.25 -6.41
CA PRO A 51 22.60 10.36 -6.99
C PRO A 51 23.42 11.65 -7.06
N THR A 52 23.01 12.55 -7.96
CA THR A 52 23.64 13.85 -8.15
C THR A 52 22.75 15.02 -7.70
N GLY A 53 21.51 14.73 -7.29
CA GLY A 53 20.56 15.77 -6.87
C GLY A 53 19.22 15.20 -6.37
N PHE A 54 18.30 16.12 -6.17
CA PHE A 54 16.94 15.83 -5.70
C PHE A 54 15.90 16.38 -6.68
N LYS A 55 14.76 15.68 -6.77
CA LYS A 55 13.61 16.17 -7.54
C LYS A 55 12.30 15.75 -6.89
N GLY A 56 11.62 16.71 -6.26
CA GLY A 56 10.47 16.44 -5.38
C GLY A 56 10.89 15.92 -4.00
N ASP A 57 9.94 15.82 -3.11
CA ASP A 57 10.14 15.38 -1.73
C ASP A 57 9.66 13.94 -1.54
N LEU A 58 10.48 13.10 -0.91
CA LEU A 58 10.06 11.78 -0.44
C LEU A 58 9.22 11.92 0.83
N THR A 59 8.11 11.19 0.91
CA THR A 59 7.18 11.28 2.03
C THR A 59 6.80 9.91 2.61
N VAL A 60 6.43 9.95 3.89
CA VAL A 60 5.58 8.94 4.54
C VAL A 60 4.20 9.55 4.71
N ARG A 61 3.17 8.86 4.28
CA ARG A 61 1.78 9.31 4.35
C ARG A 61 0.95 8.29 5.12
N ALA A 62 0.37 8.70 6.24
CA ALA A 62 -0.40 7.84 7.14
C ALA A 62 -1.88 8.24 7.11
N PHE A 63 -2.74 7.28 6.86
CA PHE A 63 -4.19 7.41 6.85
C PHE A 63 -4.78 6.46 7.88
N VAL A 64 -5.42 7.00 8.92
CA VAL A 64 -6.00 6.25 10.02
C VAL A 64 -7.51 6.32 9.94
N LEU A 65 -8.14 5.15 10.04
CA LEU A 65 -9.59 4.96 10.09
C LEU A 65 -9.98 4.36 11.43
N GLU A 66 -11.07 4.84 12.02
CA GLU A 66 -11.59 4.36 13.30
C GLU A 66 -13.10 4.14 13.24
N LYS A 67 -13.55 3.00 13.75
CA LYS A 67 -14.95 2.69 14.00
C LYS A 67 -15.06 1.82 15.24
N GLY A 68 -15.63 2.37 16.29
CA GLY A 68 -15.72 1.67 17.56
C GLY A 68 -14.36 1.34 18.15
N THR A 69 -14.12 0.07 18.39
CA THR A 69 -12.83 -0.44 18.87
C THR A 69 -11.86 -0.77 17.75
N THR A 70 -12.32 -0.79 16.50
CA THR A 70 -11.48 -1.09 15.33
C THR A 70 -10.78 0.18 14.87
N ARG A 71 -9.45 0.17 14.87
CA ARG A 71 -8.61 1.23 14.34
C ARG A 71 -7.59 0.62 13.39
N ILE A 72 -7.46 1.22 12.20
CA ILE A 72 -6.61 0.73 11.10
C ILE A 72 -5.73 1.89 10.66
N ALA A 73 -4.44 1.64 10.45
CA ALA A 73 -3.53 2.57 9.80
C ALA A 73 -3.09 2.01 8.45
N ILE A 74 -3.23 2.80 7.39
CA ILE A 74 -2.68 2.55 6.05
C ILE A 74 -1.57 3.57 5.84
N VAL A 75 -0.36 3.07 5.61
CA VAL A 75 0.83 3.90 5.47
C VAL A 75 1.47 3.64 4.11
N SER A 76 1.73 4.70 3.37
CA SER A 76 2.51 4.70 2.13
C SER A 76 3.88 5.31 2.39
N VAL A 77 4.93 4.67 1.91
CA VAL A 77 6.32 5.13 2.00
C VAL A 77 6.85 5.32 0.59
N ASP A 78 7.32 6.51 0.25
CA ASP A 78 8.00 6.73 -1.03
C ASP A 78 9.36 6.04 -0.99
N ASN A 79 9.36 4.80 -1.47
CA ASN A 79 10.52 3.92 -1.56
C ASN A 79 10.24 2.77 -2.54
N ILE A 80 11.28 2.08 -2.97
CA ILE A 80 11.16 0.90 -3.85
C ILE A 80 10.48 -0.28 -3.14
N GLY A 81 10.72 -0.45 -1.85
CA GLY A 81 10.11 -1.47 -1.00
C GLY A 81 10.34 -1.15 0.47
N TRP A 82 9.50 -1.69 1.35
CA TRP A 82 9.67 -1.52 2.79
C TRP A 82 9.59 -2.89 3.48
N PRO A 83 10.75 -3.56 3.68
CA PRO A 83 10.81 -4.89 4.26
C PRO A 83 10.14 -4.99 5.63
N ALA A 84 9.56 -6.15 5.94
CA ALA A 84 8.84 -6.40 7.19
C ALA A 84 9.66 -6.06 8.42
N TYR A 85 10.97 -6.31 8.41
CA TYR A 85 11.88 -5.97 9.50
C TYR A 85 11.82 -4.48 9.89
N LEU A 86 11.85 -3.58 8.90
CA LEU A 86 11.73 -2.14 9.13
C LEU A 86 10.30 -1.77 9.56
N GLY A 87 9.30 -2.36 8.90
CA GLY A 87 7.89 -2.13 9.21
C GLY A 87 7.52 -2.57 10.63
N ASP A 88 8.02 -3.70 11.10
CA ASP A 88 7.75 -4.20 12.46
C ASP A 88 8.40 -3.33 13.54
N ARG A 89 9.54 -2.72 13.24
CA ARG A 89 10.15 -1.73 14.13
C ARG A 89 9.30 -0.46 14.23
N SER A 90 8.75 0.01 13.12
CA SER A 90 7.81 1.14 13.15
C SER A 90 6.55 0.82 13.96
N ARG A 91 5.97 -0.38 13.78
CA ARG A 91 4.77 -0.84 14.52
C ARG A 91 4.97 -0.83 16.03
N LYS A 92 6.17 -1.16 16.51
CA LYS A 92 6.50 -1.12 17.95
C LYS A 92 6.47 0.28 18.57
N LEU A 93 6.63 1.33 17.75
CA LEU A 93 6.63 2.73 18.18
C LEU A 93 5.24 3.39 18.05
N ILE A 94 4.30 2.75 17.34
CA ILE A 94 2.95 3.24 17.13
C ILE A 94 2.11 2.98 18.36
N LYS A 95 1.30 3.98 18.75
CA LYS A 95 0.46 3.94 19.95
C LYS A 95 -1.01 3.86 19.57
N GLY A 96 -1.78 3.09 20.34
CA GLY A 96 -3.24 3.04 20.23
C GLY A 96 -3.79 2.37 18.99
N ILE A 97 -2.96 1.64 18.23
CA ILE A 97 -3.36 0.74 17.14
C ILE A 97 -2.67 -0.60 17.35
N ALA A 98 -3.41 -1.69 17.24
CA ALA A 98 -2.82 -3.03 17.29
C ALA A 98 -1.83 -3.21 16.12
N PRO A 99 -0.63 -3.75 16.33
CA PRO A 99 0.39 -3.88 15.27
C PRO A 99 -0.10 -4.59 14.01
N GLU A 100 -1.01 -5.55 14.17
CA GLU A 100 -1.66 -6.29 13.07
C GLU A 100 -2.61 -5.44 12.23
N ASN A 101 -3.06 -4.29 12.72
CA ASN A 101 -3.93 -3.35 12.02
C ASN A 101 -3.16 -2.19 11.37
N VAL A 102 -1.82 -2.24 11.38
CA VAL A 102 -0.97 -1.25 10.73
C VAL A 102 -0.40 -1.84 9.45
N LEU A 103 -0.88 -1.36 8.31
CA LEU A 103 -0.42 -1.75 6.99
C LEU A 103 0.60 -0.73 6.51
N ILE A 104 1.80 -1.18 6.17
CA ILE A 104 2.88 -0.32 5.66
C ILE A 104 3.25 -0.83 4.28
N GLY A 105 3.02 -0.02 3.26
CA GLY A 105 3.35 -0.31 1.87
C GLY A 105 4.31 0.72 1.28
N ALA A 106 5.04 0.31 0.25
CA ALA A 106 5.88 1.19 -0.53
C ALA A 106 5.19 1.61 -1.83
N THR A 107 5.48 2.83 -2.30
CA THR A 107 5.02 3.31 -3.61
C THR A 107 5.68 2.58 -4.77
N HIS A 108 6.83 1.99 -4.52
CA HIS A 108 7.72 1.35 -5.50
C HIS A 108 8.46 2.34 -6.40
N ALA A 109 8.76 3.55 -5.89
CA ALA A 109 9.54 4.52 -6.65
C ALA A 109 11.00 4.08 -6.78
N HIS A 110 11.50 4.01 -8.03
CA HIS A 110 12.82 3.50 -8.38
C HIS A 110 13.92 4.56 -8.29
N SER A 111 13.64 5.70 -7.69
CA SER A 111 14.58 6.82 -7.48
C SER A 111 14.74 7.14 -6.00
N CYS A 112 14.59 6.15 -5.13
CA CYS A 112 14.63 6.31 -3.67
C CYS A 112 15.87 5.70 -3.05
N PRO A 113 16.27 6.12 -1.82
CA PRO A 113 17.35 5.48 -1.08
C PRO A 113 17.13 3.97 -0.91
N ASP A 114 18.21 3.20 -0.98
CA ASP A 114 18.16 1.74 -0.87
C ASP A 114 17.59 1.30 0.48
N ALA A 115 16.47 0.57 0.45
CA ALA A 115 15.85 -0.02 1.64
C ALA A 115 15.88 -1.56 1.63
N TYR A 116 16.43 -2.19 0.59
CA TYR A 116 16.63 -3.64 0.54
C TYR A 116 17.96 -4.07 1.16
N GLY A 117 18.96 -3.20 1.08
CA GLY A 117 20.30 -3.53 1.55
C GLY A 117 20.93 -4.66 0.78
N PHE A 118 20.73 -4.71 -0.55
CA PHE A 118 21.44 -5.65 -1.39
C PHE A 118 22.93 -5.41 -1.30
N THR A 119 23.71 -6.50 -1.24
CA THR A 119 25.15 -6.44 -1.20
C THR A 119 25.75 -6.91 -2.51
N ASP A 120 26.86 -6.27 -2.92
CA ASP A 120 27.72 -6.80 -3.95
C ASP A 120 28.51 -8.04 -3.46
N GLU A 121 29.30 -8.66 -4.34
CA GLU A 121 30.13 -9.82 -3.99
C GLU A 121 31.17 -9.52 -2.89
N LYS A 122 31.47 -8.23 -2.62
CA LYS A 122 32.41 -7.79 -1.59
C LYS A 122 31.70 -7.44 -0.28
N GLY A 123 30.39 -7.56 -0.21
CA GLY A 123 29.59 -7.22 0.95
C GLY A 123 29.28 -5.72 1.10
N ASN A 124 29.57 -4.89 0.08
CA ASN A 124 29.18 -3.50 0.11
C ASN A 124 27.67 -3.37 -0.16
N THR A 125 27.00 -2.47 0.54
CA THR A 125 25.58 -2.17 0.37
C THR A 125 25.36 -0.67 0.16
N GLY A 126 24.29 -0.31 -0.56
CA GLY A 126 23.84 1.07 -0.69
C GLY A 126 22.95 1.54 0.46
N ALA A 127 22.54 0.63 1.35
CA ALA A 127 21.62 0.96 2.44
C ALA A 127 22.30 1.82 3.52
N ASP A 128 21.78 3.02 3.72
CA ASP A 128 22.14 3.87 4.86
C ASP A 128 21.26 3.49 6.06
N LEU A 129 21.83 2.69 6.97
CA LEU A 129 21.09 2.21 8.15
C LEU A 129 20.66 3.34 9.08
N GLN A 130 21.37 4.47 9.12
CA GLN A 130 20.99 5.60 9.94
C GLN A 130 19.75 6.28 9.35
N TYR A 131 19.74 6.50 8.05
CA TYR A 131 18.58 7.01 7.34
C TYR A 131 17.36 6.09 7.49
N LEU A 132 17.51 4.79 7.28
CA LEU A 132 16.43 3.82 7.43
C LEU A 132 15.87 3.78 8.86
N ASN A 133 16.74 3.84 9.87
CA ASN A 133 16.33 3.94 11.26
C ASN A 133 15.54 5.23 11.55
N TRP A 134 15.94 6.34 10.94
CA TRP A 134 15.18 7.57 11.05
C TRP A 134 13.82 7.45 10.35
N CYS A 135 13.73 6.87 9.15
CA CYS A 135 12.46 6.61 8.47
C CYS A 135 11.51 5.73 9.30
N VAL A 136 12.03 4.71 10.02
CA VAL A 136 11.26 3.90 10.96
C VAL A 136 10.53 4.78 11.98
N THR A 137 11.19 5.79 12.52
CA THR A 137 10.58 6.72 13.50
C THR A 137 9.58 7.66 12.82
N GLN A 138 9.90 8.16 11.60
CA GLN A 138 9.00 9.03 10.85
C GLN A 138 7.68 8.34 10.48
N ILE A 139 7.71 7.04 10.17
CA ILE A 139 6.51 6.23 9.95
C ILE A 139 5.63 6.20 11.22
N ALA A 140 6.24 5.91 12.35
CA ALA A 140 5.50 5.87 13.61
C ALA A 140 4.94 7.25 14.00
N ASP A 141 5.71 8.30 13.82
CA ASP A 141 5.31 9.68 14.12
C ASP A 141 4.15 10.14 13.21
N ALA A 142 4.18 9.79 11.92
CA ALA A 142 3.08 10.06 11.00
C ALA A 142 1.78 9.37 11.45
N VAL A 143 1.85 8.09 11.83
CA VAL A 143 0.67 7.35 12.32
C VAL A 143 0.18 7.92 13.65
N ASN A 144 1.05 8.18 14.61
CA ASN A 144 0.68 8.74 15.91
C ASN A 144 0.03 10.12 15.76
N GLU A 145 0.52 10.96 14.83
CA GLU A 145 -0.11 12.24 14.52
C GLU A 145 -1.46 12.07 13.84
N ALA A 146 -1.58 11.15 12.86
CA ALA A 146 -2.86 10.87 12.22
C ALA A 146 -3.92 10.39 13.24
N VAL A 147 -3.51 9.59 14.24
CA VAL A 147 -4.37 9.21 15.38
C VAL A 147 -4.84 10.43 16.18
N SER A 148 -3.95 11.39 16.43
CA SER A 148 -4.31 12.62 17.17
C SER A 148 -5.25 13.54 16.38
N LYS A 149 -5.31 13.40 15.07
CA LYS A 149 -6.16 14.16 14.14
C LYS A 149 -7.46 13.45 13.76
N LEU A 150 -7.82 12.34 14.41
CA LEU A 150 -9.06 11.63 14.14
C LEU A 150 -10.27 12.54 14.39
N GLU A 151 -11.04 12.80 13.33
CA GLU A 151 -12.27 13.57 13.35
C GLU A 151 -13.43 12.81 12.70
N PRO A 152 -14.70 13.12 13.05
CA PRO A 152 -15.87 12.51 12.43
C PRO A 152 -15.84 12.62 10.91
N ALA A 153 -16.06 11.53 10.22
CA ALA A 153 -15.94 11.44 8.77
C ALA A 153 -17.03 10.59 8.14
N SER A 154 -17.24 10.80 6.84
CA SER A 154 -17.94 9.91 5.92
C SER A 154 -16.92 9.36 4.92
N LEU A 155 -17.31 8.33 4.18
CA LEU A 155 -16.44 7.64 3.25
C LEU A 155 -17.06 7.62 1.85
N LYS A 156 -16.26 7.83 0.82
CA LYS A 156 -16.52 7.43 -0.55
C LYS A 156 -15.53 6.36 -0.96
N THR A 157 -16.00 5.31 -1.61
CA THR A 157 -15.15 4.28 -2.21
C THR A 157 -15.62 4.03 -3.64
N ALA A 158 -14.68 3.87 -4.56
CA ALA A 158 -14.98 3.59 -5.96
C ALA A 158 -13.85 2.78 -6.60
N VAL A 159 -14.21 1.99 -7.60
CA VAL A 159 -13.28 1.36 -8.53
C VAL A 159 -13.77 1.65 -9.93
N GLY A 160 -12.89 2.11 -10.80
CA GLY A 160 -13.23 2.43 -12.19
C GLY A 160 -12.02 2.31 -13.09
N GLU A 161 -12.24 2.16 -14.38
CA GLU A 161 -11.17 2.15 -15.37
C GLU A 161 -10.57 3.55 -15.51
N ALA A 162 -9.27 3.67 -15.29
CA ALA A 162 -8.51 4.90 -15.52
C ALA A 162 -8.24 5.06 -17.02
N LYS A 163 -8.51 6.26 -17.53
CA LYS A 163 -8.37 6.58 -18.95
C LYS A 163 -7.05 7.28 -19.26
N GLY A 164 -6.63 7.14 -20.50
CA GLY A 164 -5.41 7.78 -21.00
C GLY A 164 -4.17 6.91 -20.93
N LYS A 165 -3.04 7.48 -21.31
CA LYS A 165 -1.75 6.79 -21.32
C LYS A 165 -1.09 6.90 -19.94
N ILE A 166 -1.48 6.00 -19.02
CA ILE A 166 -0.96 5.96 -17.65
C ILE A 166 0.05 4.82 -17.51
N ALA A 167 -0.36 3.60 -17.83
CA ALA A 167 0.46 2.41 -17.66
C ALA A 167 0.28 1.45 -18.85
N TYR A 168 1.23 0.54 -19.00
CA TYR A 168 1.17 -0.60 -19.88
C TYR A 168 2.06 -1.72 -19.33
N ASN A 169 1.94 -2.92 -19.84
CA ASN A 169 2.86 -4.00 -19.49
C ASN A 169 3.95 -4.11 -20.56
N TYR A 170 5.21 -3.94 -20.16
CA TYR A 170 6.36 -3.99 -21.05
C TYR A 170 6.53 -5.35 -21.75
N TYR A 171 6.17 -6.46 -21.08
CA TYR A 171 6.26 -7.80 -21.63
C TYR A 171 5.05 -8.20 -22.49
N ALA A 172 3.85 -7.72 -22.09
CA ALA A 172 2.59 -8.05 -22.75
C ALA A 172 1.65 -6.85 -22.68
N GLU A 173 1.74 -5.95 -23.62
CA GLU A 173 1.24 -4.57 -23.61
C GLU A 173 -0.12 -4.34 -22.92
N LYS A 174 -1.08 -5.25 -23.14
CA LYS A 174 -2.43 -5.16 -22.61
C LYS A 174 -2.69 -6.01 -21.36
N LEU A 175 -1.69 -6.74 -20.88
CA LEU A 175 -1.81 -7.58 -19.68
C LEU A 175 -1.50 -6.75 -18.43
N TYR A 176 -2.40 -5.88 -18.04
CA TYR A 176 -2.38 -5.13 -16.78
C TYR A 176 -3.80 -4.76 -16.36
N ASP A 177 -3.99 -4.41 -15.10
CA ASP A 177 -5.31 -4.00 -14.59
C ASP A 177 -5.49 -2.47 -14.71
N PRO A 178 -6.30 -1.97 -15.67
CA PRO A 178 -6.52 -0.55 -15.85
C PRO A 178 -7.44 0.05 -14.78
N ARG A 179 -8.00 -0.77 -13.88
CA ARG A 179 -8.90 -0.29 -12.83
C ARG A 179 -8.12 0.38 -11.71
N MET A 180 -8.53 1.60 -11.41
CA MET A 180 -8.06 2.41 -10.29
C MET A 180 -9.09 2.34 -9.18
N GLY A 181 -8.63 2.03 -7.96
CA GLY A 181 -9.42 2.10 -6.75
C GLY A 181 -9.18 3.42 -6.03
N VAL A 182 -10.23 4.03 -5.48
CA VAL A 182 -10.12 5.26 -4.70
C VAL A 182 -10.94 5.14 -3.42
N ILE A 183 -10.31 5.53 -2.30
CA ILE A 183 -10.94 5.64 -0.99
C ILE A 183 -10.75 7.08 -0.51
N GLN A 184 -11.84 7.81 -0.27
CA GLN A 184 -11.81 9.19 0.17
C GLN A 184 -12.62 9.38 1.46
N ALA A 185 -11.95 9.83 2.53
CA ALA A 185 -12.62 10.23 3.77
C ALA A 185 -12.89 11.74 3.74
N ILE A 186 -14.11 12.13 4.14
CA ILE A 186 -14.60 13.51 4.12
C ILE A 186 -15.06 13.88 5.51
N ALA A 187 -14.55 14.97 6.05
CA ALA A 187 -14.92 15.48 7.37
C ALA A 187 -16.42 15.83 7.44
N THR A 188 -17.11 15.41 8.51
CA THR A 188 -18.55 15.65 8.68
C THR A 188 -18.88 16.75 9.68
N SER A 189 -17.87 17.24 10.40
CA SER A 189 -18.02 18.30 11.44
C SER A 189 -16.80 19.21 11.48
N GLY A 190 -16.84 20.24 12.33
CA GLY A 190 -15.74 21.17 12.53
C GLY A 190 -15.47 22.11 11.37
N ALA A 191 -14.30 22.75 11.38
CA ALA A 191 -13.87 23.72 10.36
C ALA A 191 -13.61 23.09 8.99
N ASN A 192 -13.38 21.78 8.93
CA ASN A 192 -13.11 21.03 7.71
C ASN A 192 -14.36 20.34 7.14
N LYS A 193 -15.55 20.58 7.71
CA LYS A 193 -16.79 19.92 7.24
C LYS A 193 -16.95 20.03 5.73
N GLY A 194 -17.16 18.87 5.09
CA GLY A 194 -17.33 18.74 3.63
C GLY A 194 -16.03 18.68 2.83
N LYS A 195 -14.87 18.86 3.49
CA LYS A 195 -13.56 18.75 2.83
C LYS A 195 -12.99 17.35 2.99
N PRO A 196 -12.23 16.83 2.00
CA PRO A 196 -11.48 15.61 2.16
C PRO A 196 -10.45 15.70 3.29
N ILE A 197 -10.36 14.64 4.12
CA ILE A 197 -9.30 14.42 5.08
C ILE A 197 -8.13 13.75 4.35
N ALA A 198 -8.43 12.70 3.60
CA ALA A 198 -7.48 12.01 2.74
C ALA A 198 -8.16 11.37 1.53
N THR A 199 -7.41 11.25 0.44
CA THR A 199 -7.77 10.53 -0.79
C THR A 199 -6.69 9.50 -1.10
N LEU A 200 -7.01 8.21 -0.93
CA LEU A 200 -6.14 7.09 -1.27
C LEU A 200 -6.43 6.66 -2.70
N VAL A 201 -5.36 6.52 -3.48
CA VAL A 201 -5.37 5.99 -4.84
C VAL A 201 -4.64 4.65 -4.85
N ASN A 202 -5.28 3.61 -5.41
CA ASN A 202 -4.70 2.29 -5.61
C ASN A 202 -4.67 1.96 -7.10
N TYR A 203 -3.48 1.80 -7.65
CA TYR A 203 -3.30 1.53 -9.08
C TYR A 203 -2.05 0.70 -9.32
N ALA A 204 -2.04 -0.12 -10.37
CA ALA A 204 -0.91 -0.95 -10.72
C ALA A 204 0.00 -0.22 -11.71
N THR A 205 1.17 0.24 -11.26
CA THR A 205 2.22 0.79 -12.13
C THR A 205 3.53 0.90 -11.37
N HIS A 206 4.67 0.78 -12.09
CA HIS A 206 5.98 1.13 -11.55
C HIS A 206 6.18 2.64 -11.65
N PRO A 207 6.46 3.35 -10.53
CA PRO A 207 6.98 4.71 -10.55
C PRO A 207 8.49 4.70 -10.83
N GLU A 208 8.84 4.58 -12.12
CA GLU A 208 10.22 4.41 -12.59
C GLU A 208 10.57 5.28 -13.81
N ILE A 209 9.82 6.37 -14.00
CA ILE A 209 10.04 7.29 -15.13
C ILE A 209 11.46 7.89 -15.10
N LEU A 210 11.92 8.29 -13.91
CA LEU A 210 13.29 8.73 -13.71
C LEU A 210 14.24 7.54 -13.53
N GLY A 211 13.79 6.51 -12.81
CA GLY A 211 14.63 5.37 -12.47
C GLY A 211 15.91 5.78 -11.75
N THR A 212 16.90 4.89 -11.69
CA THR A 212 18.25 5.20 -11.20
C THR A 212 19.10 5.93 -12.23
N ASP A 213 18.78 5.80 -13.51
CA ASP A 213 19.57 6.36 -14.62
C ASP A 213 19.67 7.89 -14.58
N ARG A 214 18.64 8.55 -14.08
CA ARG A 214 18.64 10.01 -13.90
C ARG A 214 19.43 10.49 -12.70
N LYS A 215 19.85 9.58 -11.81
CA LYS A 215 20.66 9.89 -10.62
C LYS A 215 20.05 10.99 -9.76
N LEU A 216 18.74 10.94 -9.58
CA LEU A 216 17.98 11.90 -8.75
C LEU A 216 17.26 11.13 -7.62
N ILE A 217 17.30 11.66 -6.42
CA ILE A 217 16.39 11.21 -5.35
C ILE A 217 15.03 11.86 -5.63
N SER A 218 13.99 11.01 -5.80
CA SER A 218 12.67 11.49 -6.23
C SER A 218 11.54 10.51 -5.86
N PRO A 219 10.32 11.02 -5.57
CA PRO A 219 9.12 10.19 -5.48
C PRO A 219 8.56 9.79 -6.86
N ASP A 220 9.24 10.16 -7.96
CA ASP A 220 8.79 9.92 -9.32
C ASP A 220 7.37 10.50 -9.56
N LEU A 221 6.50 9.81 -10.32
CA LEU A 221 5.13 10.22 -10.60
C LEU A 221 4.24 10.37 -9.35
N CYS A 222 4.62 9.79 -8.22
CA CYS A 222 3.84 9.89 -6.97
C CYS A 222 3.82 11.31 -6.40
N GLY A 223 4.92 12.06 -6.49
CA GLY A 223 4.97 13.46 -6.06
C GLY A 223 3.91 14.33 -6.78
N PRO A 224 3.96 14.45 -8.12
CA PRO A 224 2.94 15.16 -8.90
C PRO A 224 1.51 14.65 -8.70
N LEU A 225 1.30 13.34 -8.48
CA LEU A 225 0.00 12.77 -8.12
C LEU A 225 -0.53 13.40 -6.82
N TYR A 226 0.32 13.46 -5.78
CA TYR A 226 -0.06 14.05 -4.49
C TYR A 226 -0.39 15.53 -4.64
N ASP A 227 0.51 16.30 -5.23
CA ASP A 227 0.34 17.74 -5.43
C ASP A 227 -0.96 18.07 -6.18
N ARG A 228 -1.29 17.30 -7.20
CA ARG A 228 -2.49 17.51 -8.02
C ARG A 228 -3.77 17.24 -7.26
N ILE A 229 -3.85 16.13 -6.51
CA ILE A 229 -5.05 15.80 -5.71
C ILE A 229 -5.22 16.83 -4.60
N GLU A 230 -4.15 17.15 -3.86
CA GLU A 230 -4.18 18.08 -2.74
C GLU A 230 -4.54 19.50 -3.18
N SER A 231 -4.06 19.95 -4.34
CA SER A 231 -4.42 21.26 -4.89
C SER A 231 -5.85 21.35 -5.38
N LYS A 232 -6.42 20.26 -5.96
CA LYS A 232 -7.78 20.26 -6.52
C LYS A 232 -8.87 19.94 -5.51
N ALA A 233 -8.65 18.95 -4.67
CA ALA A 233 -9.67 18.43 -3.76
C ALA A 233 -9.41 18.82 -2.30
N GLY A 234 -8.17 19.16 -1.94
CA GLY A 234 -7.73 19.32 -0.56
C GLY A 234 -7.52 17.98 0.14
N GLY A 235 -7.17 18.05 1.42
CA GLY A 235 -6.80 16.89 2.22
C GLY A 235 -5.45 16.30 1.80
N MET A 236 -5.08 15.17 2.37
CA MET A 236 -3.84 14.47 2.05
C MET A 236 -4.07 13.41 0.97
N ALA A 237 -3.28 13.41 -0.09
CA ALA A 237 -3.25 12.31 -1.06
C ALA A 237 -2.38 11.16 -0.53
N ILE A 238 -2.67 9.94 -0.93
CA ILE A 238 -1.87 8.75 -0.62
C ILE A 238 -1.94 7.76 -1.78
N PHE A 239 -0.83 7.16 -2.15
CA PHE A 239 -0.76 6.15 -3.20
C PHE A 239 -0.37 4.80 -2.61
N MET A 240 -1.14 3.76 -2.95
CA MET A 240 -0.82 2.37 -2.66
C MET A 240 -0.75 1.62 -3.98
N ASN A 241 0.39 0.99 -4.26
CA ASN A 241 0.55 0.21 -5.47
C ASN A 241 -0.39 -1.01 -5.46
N SER A 242 -0.56 -1.66 -6.61
CA SER A 242 -1.40 -2.84 -6.76
C SER A 242 -0.57 -4.02 -7.28
N ALA A 243 -1.14 -4.90 -8.11
CA ALA A 243 -0.44 -6.00 -8.75
C ALA A 243 0.28 -5.51 -10.02
N GLN A 244 1.45 -4.88 -9.83
CA GLN A 244 2.24 -4.28 -10.91
C GLN A 244 3.40 -5.17 -11.39
N GLY A 245 3.61 -6.32 -10.77
CA GLY A 245 4.66 -7.26 -11.18
C GLY A 245 4.57 -7.65 -12.65
N GLY A 246 5.60 -8.28 -13.20
CA GLY A 246 5.66 -8.61 -14.61
C GLY A 246 5.76 -7.39 -15.52
N MET A 247 6.38 -6.32 -15.02
CA MET A 247 6.74 -5.09 -15.72
C MET A 247 5.56 -4.23 -16.19
N VAL A 248 4.56 -4.05 -15.31
CA VAL A 248 3.53 -3.03 -15.52
C VAL A 248 4.11 -1.67 -15.14
N THR A 249 4.48 -0.89 -16.14
CA THR A 249 5.19 0.37 -15.99
C THR A 249 4.39 1.57 -16.47
N ALA A 250 4.86 2.77 -16.16
CA ALA A 250 4.29 4.03 -16.65
C ALA A 250 4.38 4.12 -18.18
N ASP A 251 3.30 4.53 -18.86
CA ASP A 251 3.30 4.64 -20.32
C ASP A 251 3.94 5.96 -20.78
N THR A 252 5.27 5.92 -20.87
CA THR A 252 6.12 7.04 -21.30
C THR A 252 6.37 7.05 -22.80
N ARG A 253 5.82 6.07 -23.56
CA ARG A 253 6.07 5.88 -24.98
C ARG A 253 5.54 7.06 -25.82
N ARG A 254 6.37 7.56 -26.71
CA ARG A 254 6.02 8.61 -27.69
C ARG A 254 5.65 7.97 -29.05
N GLY A 255 4.90 8.70 -29.86
CA GLY A 255 4.47 8.21 -31.18
C GLY A 255 5.60 7.90 -32.16
N ASN A 256 6.82 8.36 -31.89
CA ASN A 256 8.02 8.10 -32.65
C ASN A 256 8.87 6.92 -32.14
N GLY A 257 8.36 6.14 -31.20
CA GLY A 257 9.07 5.01 -30.58
C GLY A 257 10.07 5.39 -29.48
N GLN A 258 10.18 6.69 -29.15
CA GLN A 258 11.00 7.15 -28.02
C GLN A 258 10.19 7.08 -26.72
N GLU A 259 10.88 6.95 -25.61
CA GLU A 259 10.33 7.04 -24.27
C GLU A 259 10.79 8.37 -23.61
N ALA A 260 9.89 9.00 -22.86
CA ALA A 260 10.23 10.14 -22.04
C ALA A 260 10.56 9.67 -20.63
N ASN A 261 11.70 10.10 -20.12
CA ASN A 261 12.18 9.73 -18.79
C ASN A 261 12.72 10.96 -18.04
N ASP A 262 11.88 11.98 -17.96
CA ASP A 262 12.17 13.25 -17.30
C ASP A 262 11.08 13.64 -16.31
N TRP A 263 11.30 14.72 -15.60
CA TRP A 263 10.35 15.20 -14.58
C TRP A 263 9.04 15.72 -15.18
N ASP A 264 9.07 16.25 -16.38
CA ASP A 264 7.85 16.74 -17.05
C ASP A 264 6.92 15.56 -17.37
N GLU A 265 7.50 14.40 -17.66
CA GLU A 265 6.73 13.16 -17.84
C GLU A 265 6.19 12.62 -16.52
N CYS A 266 6.94 12.70 -15.41
CA CYS A 266 6.42 12.41 -14.08
C CYS A 266 5.21 13.29 -13.75
N ILE A 267 5.30 14.60 -14.05
CA ILE A 267 4.19 15.55 -13.88
C ILE A 267 2.99 15.15 -14.76
N ARG A 268 3.22 14.80 -16.02
CA ARG A 268 2.13 14.42 -16.94
C ARG A 268 1.37 13.21 -16.44
N ILE A 269 2.08 12.13 -16.10
CA ILE A 269 1.44 10.88 -15.68
C ILE A 269 0.85 11.02 -14.28
N GLY A 270 1.56 11.62 -13.33
CA GLY A 270 1.04 11.86 -11.98
C GLY A 270 -0.24 12.72 -12.00
N ASN A 271 -0.27 13.78 -12.81
CA ASN A 271 -1.46 14.60 -12.97
C ASN A 271 -2.62 13.84 -13.62
N LEU A 272 -2.35 13.00 -14.63
CA LEU A 272 -3.37 12.19 -15.28
C LEU A 272 -3.96 11.16 -14.30
N MET A 273 -3.13 10.50 -13.50
CA MET A 273 -3.59 9.59 -12.45
C MET A 273 -4.46 10.31 -11.42
N ALA A 274 -4.06 11.50 -11.00
CA ALA A 274 -4.80 12.32 -10.04
C ALA A 274 -6.18 12.72 -10.58
N ASP A 275 -6.24 13.20 -11.82
CA ASP A 275 -7.48 13.61 -12.47
C ASP A 275 -8.43 12.41 -12.63
N GLU A 276 -7.93 11.25 -13.01
CA GLU A 276 -8.72 10.03 -13.12
C GLU A 276 -9.21 9.53 -11.74
N ALA A 277 -8.38 9.59 -10.70
CA ALA A 277 -8.80 9.26 -9.35
C ALA A 277 -9.96 10.14 -8.87
N LEU A 278 -9.86 11.45 -9.08
CA LEU A 278 -10.92 12.39 -8.73
C LEU A 278 -12.18 12.14 -9.56
N ARG A 279 -12.06 11.90 -10.87
CA ARG A 279 -13.17 11.55 -11.75
C ARG A 279 -13.91 10.29 -11.31
N ILE A 280 -13.15 9.26 -10.89
CA ILE A 280 -13.72 7.97 -10.47
C ILE A 280 -14.46 8.10 -9.13
N VAL A 281 -13.95 8.88 -8.18
CA VAL A 281 -14.55 9.00 -6.85
C VAL A 281 -15.68 10.04 -6.78
N GLU A 282 -15.72 10.99 -7.71
CA GLU A 282 -16.71 12.07 -7.70
C GLU A 282 -18.17 11.56 -7.61
N PRO A 283 -18.63 10.65 -8.51
CA PRO A 283 -20.03 10.15 -8.50
C PRO A 283 -20.28 9.11 -7.39
N ALA A 284 -19.25 8.72 -6.62
CA ALA A 284 -19.42 7.67 -5.62
C ALA A 284 -20.36 8.08 -4.49
N GLN A 285 -21.23 7.14 -4.10
CA GLN A 285 -22.17 7.34 -3.01
C GLN A 285 -21.47 7.55 -1.68
N MET A 286 -21.90 8.57 -0.93
CA MET A 286 -21.42 8.84 0.41
C MET A 286 -21.90 7.80 1.41
N GLN A 287 -20.98 7.09 2.05
CA GLN A 287 -21.23 6.18 3.17
C GLN A 287 -21.08 6.97 4.47
N LYS A 288 -22.20 7.29 5.13
CA LYS A 288 -22.21 8.18 6.31
C LYS A 288 -21.59 7.54 7.55
N ASN A 289 -21.73 6.25 7.71
CA ASN A 289 -21.24 5.51 8.87
C ASN A 289 -20.76 4.11 8.46
N PRO A 290 -19.68 4.04 7.65
CA PRO A 290 -19.18 2.77 7.13
C PRO A 290 -18.67 1.87 8.25
N GLU A 291 -18.81 0.55 8.07
CA GLU A 291 -18.21 -0.44 8.95
C GLU A 291 -16.74 -0.67 8.59
N LEU A 292 -15.96 -1.05 9.59
CA LEU A 292 -14.56 -1.43 9.45
C LEU A 292 -14.36 -2.85 9.95
N TYR A 293 -13.62 -3.61 9.17
CA TYR A 293 -13.09 -4.91 9.57
C TYR A 293 -11.63 -4.99 9.19
N CYS A 294 -10.80 -5.53 10.06
CA CYS A 294 -9.40 -5.83 9.78
C CYS A 294 -9.05 -7.17 10.40
N ALA A 295 -8.44 -8.02 9.61
CA ALA A 295 -7.86 -9.27 10.06
C ALA A 295 -6.46 -9.43 9.49
N SER A 296 -5.64 -10.19 10.18
CA SER A 296 -4.25 -10.45 9.82
C SER A 296 -3.91 -11.90 10.07
N LYS A 297 -3.11 -12.48 9.20
CA LYS A 297 -2.51 -13.81 9.40
C LYS A 297 -1.06 -13.82 8.94
N VAL A 298 -0.29 -14.77 9.45
CA VAL A 298 1.06 -15.02 8.96
C VAL A 298 0.99 -16.00 7.80
N ILE A 299 1.72 -15.69 6.74
CA ILE A 299 1.94 -16.56 5.58
C ILE A 299 3.43 -16.84 5.46
N THR A 300 3.79 -18.09 5.12
CA THR A 300 5.17 -18.52 5.01
C THR A 300 5.44 -19.04 3.60
N PHE A 301 6.56 -18.60 3.03
CA PHE A 301 7.02 -18.98 1.72
C PHE A 301 8.34 -19.74 1.81
N PRO A 302 8.55 -20.81 1.04
CA PRO A 302 9.89 -21.34 0.81
C PRO A 302 10.72 -20.33 0.03
N ILE A 303 12.04 -20.36 0.24
CA ILE A 303 13.02 -19.59 -0.53
C ILE A 303 13.82 -20.60 -1.33
N ASP A 304 13.32 -20.93 -2.53
CA ASP A 304 13.96 -21.90 -3.42
C ASP A 304 15.00 -21.26 -4.34
N SER A 305 14.92 -19.93 -4.52
CA SER A 305 15.89 -19.17 -5.33
C SER A 305 17.22 -19.01 -4.60
N GLU A 306 18.30 -19.58 -5.15
CA GLU A 306 19.66 -19.42 -4.62
C GLU A 306 20.08 -17.94 -4.60
N ALA A 307 19.68 -17.15 -5.60
CA ALA A 307 19.93 -15.71 -5.65
C ALA A 307 19.27 -14.99 -4.48
N MET A 308 18.01 -15.31 -4.17
CA MET A 308 17.29 -14.70 -3.03
C MET A 308 17.85 -15.20 -1.69
N GLN A 309 18.24 -16.46 -1.58
CA GLN A 309 18.94 -16.94 -0.39
C GLN A 309 20.25 -16.18 -0.15
N PHE A 310 21.00 -15.92 -1.23
CA PHE A 310 22.23 -15.12 -1.15
C PHE A 310 21.92 -13.71 -0.63
N VAL A 311 20.91 -13.04 -1.21
CA VAL A 311 20.47 -11.70 -0.79
C VAL A 311 20.12 -11.69 0.69
N PHE A 312 19.28 -12.61 1.15
CA PHE A 312 18.88 -12.67 2.56
C PHE A 312 20.04 -12.97 3.51
N LYS A 313 21.01 -13.78 3.11
CA LYS A 313 22.19 -14.09 3.95
C LYS A 313 23.11 -12.89 4.12
N HIS A 314 23.22 -12.01 3.14
CA HIS A 314 24.23 -10.96 3.09
C HIS A 314 23.67 -9.55 3.33
N SER A 315 22.35 -9.33 3.13
CA SER A 315 21.74 -8.05 3.45
C SER A 315 21.81 -7.74 4.95
N PRO A 316 22.27 -6.54 5.34
CA PRO A 316 22.28 -6.14 6.74
C PRO A 316 20.88 -6.02 7.35
N LEU A 317 19.84 -5.99 6.51
CA LEU A 317 18.44 -5.93 6.94
C LEU A 317 17.83 -7.33 7.07
N ALA A 318 18.21 -8.25 6.21
CA ALA A 318 17.62 -9.58 6.15
C ALA A 318 18.16 -10.53 7.23
N ALA A 319 19.35 -10.29 7.77
CA ALA A 319 19.89 -11.06 8.91
C ALA A 319 18.92 -11.12 10.11
N HIS A 320 17.97 -10.19 10.18
CA HIS A 320 16.93 -10.15 11.20
C HIS A 320 15.64 -10.89 10.80
N ALA A 321 15.51 -11.31 9.54
CA ALA A 321 14.33 -12.02 9.04
C ALA A 321 14.43 -13.54 9.26
N ALA A 322 15.66 -14.07 9.38
CA ALA A 322 15.89 -15.50 9.56
C ALA A 322 15.85 -15.91 11.03
N LYS A 323 15.03 -16.90 11.35
CA LYS A 323 15.13 -17.60 12.63
C LYS A 323 16.31 -18.58 12.57
N ASN A 324 17.27 -18.43 13.48
CA ASN A 324 18.41 -19.36 13.62
C ASN A 324 19.33 -19.45 12.39
N ASN A 325 19.49 -18.36 11.61
CA ASN A 325 20.23 -18.36 10.34
C ASN A 325 19.72 -19.38 9.31
N ASP A 326 18.46 -19.79 9.40
CA ASP A 326 17.81 -20.60 8.40
C ASP A 326 17.11 -19.69 7.38
N PHE A 327 17.61 -19.68 6.16
CA PHE A 327 17.09 -18.90 5.03
C PHE A 327 16.33 -19.78 4.03
N SER A 328 15.83 -20.92 4.47
CA SER A 328 15.01 -21.80 3.64
C SER A 328 13.56 -21.32 3.51
N THR A 329 13.09 -20.51 4.46
CA THR A 329 11.73 -19.98 4.46
C THR A 329 11.72 -18.52 4.94
N ILE A 330 10.71 -17.78 4.51
CA ILE A 330 10.40 -16.43 5.00
C ILE A 330 8.92 -16.33 5.35
N SER A 331 8.62 -15.69 6.47
CA SER A 331 7.26 -15.48 6.93
C SER A 331 6.94 -13.99 6.99
N THR A 332 5.76 -13.63 6.51
CA THR A 332 5.28 -12.25 6.53
C THR A 332 3.81 -12.17 6.90
N ARG A 333 3.29 -10.96 6.97
CA ARG A 333 1.90 -10.67 7.33
C ARG A 333 1.04 -10.45 6.09
N LEU A 334 -0.08 -11.14 6.02
CA LEU A 334 -1.17 -10.90 5.08
C LEU A 334 -2.32 -10.23 5.83
N ASN A 335 -2.83 -9.11 5.32
CA ASN A 335 -4.01 -8.43 5.85
C ASN A 335 -5.19 -8.48 4.88
N LEU A 336 -6.38 -8.57 5.46
CA LEU A 336 -7.64 -8.38 4.78
C LEU A 336 -8.47 -7.34 5.54
N LEU A 337 -8.98 -6.35 4.82
CA LEU A 337 -9.81 -5.28 5.37
C LEU A 337 -11.13 -5.17 4.62
N ASN A 338 -12.19 -4.81 5.35
CA ASN A 338 -13.38 -4.20 4.75
C ASN A 338 -13.45 -2.75 5.22
N ILE A 339 -13.51 -1.82 4.28
CA ILE A 339 -13.59 -0.38 4.51
C ILE A 339 -14.88 0.10 3.85
N GLY A 340 -15.98 0.06 4.61
CA GLY A 340 -17.32 0.24 4.04
C GLY A 340 -17.60 -0.81 2.95
N LYS A 341 -17.84 -0.35 1.71
CA LYS A 341 -18.09 -1.23 0.56
C LYS A 341 -16.82 -1.86 -0.02
N ALA A 342 -15.66 -1.27 0.20
CA ALA A 342 -14.41 -1.76 -0.34
C ALA A 342 -13.88 -2.98 0.44
N GLN A 343 -13.32 -3.94 -0.28
CA GLN A 343 -12.52 -5.02 0.30
C GLN A 343 -11.08 -4.90 -0.18
N VAL A 344 -10.13 -5.02 0.73
CA VAL A 344 -8.69 -4.87 0.49
C VAL A 344 -7.98 -6.14 0.91
N VAL A 345 -7.04 -6.62 0.09
CA VAL A 345 -6.06 -7.66 0.45
C VAL A 345 -4.65 -7.14 0.16
N THR A 346 -3.71 -7.39 1.06
CA THR A 346 -2.31 -6.99 0.87
C THR A 346 -1.54 -8.04 0.07
N ILE A 347 -0.50 -7.60 -0.63
CA ILE A 347 0.46 -8.44 -1.35
C ILE A 347 1.86 -8.07 -0.85
N PRO A 348 2.64 -9.01 -0.31
CA PRO A 348 3.96 -8.71 0.27
C PRO A 348 5.09 -8.63 -0.76
N GLY A 349 4.77 -8.34 -2.01
CA GLY A 349 5.71 -8.26 -3.12
C GLY A 349 5.05 -7.72 -4.38
N GLU A 350 5.63 -8.05 -5.52
CA GLU A 350 5.22 -7.60 -6.85
C GLU A 350 4.47 -8.72 -7.59
N ALA A 351 3.17 -8.89 -7.28
CA ALA A 351 2.37 -9.89 -7.96
C ALA A 351 2.15 -9.54 -9.43
N LEU A 352 2.31 -10.53 -10.31
CA LEU A 352 1.97 -10.40 -11.74
C LEU A 352 0.46 -10.17 -11.91
N PRO A 353 0.04 -9.54 -13.02
CA PRO A 353 -1.38 -9.21 -13.26
C PRO A 353 -2.33 -10.41 -13.19
N ASN A 354 -1.88 -11.60 -13.61
CA ASN A 354 -2.70 -12.82 -13.55
C ASN A 354 -3.15 -13.13 -12.11
N ILE A 355 -2.24 -13.04 -11.15
CA ILE A 355 -2.56 -13.18 -9.71
C ILE A 355 -3.53 -12.10 -9.28
N GLY A 356 -3.28 -10.84 -9.66
CA GLY A 356 -4.13 -9.70 -9.33
C GLY A 356 -5.56 -9.89 -9.82
N PHE A 357 -5.75 -10.29 -11.08
CA PHE A 357 -7.06 -10.58 -11.65
C PHE A 357 -7.77 -11.72 -10.93
N TYR A 358 -7.03 -12.80 -10.62
CA TYR A 358 -7.63 -13.97 -10.01
C TYR A 358 -8.11 -13.67 -8.58
N VAL A 359 -7.27 -13.04 -7.76
CA VAL A 359 -7.62 -12.68 -6.38
C VAL A 359 -8.79 -11.68 -6.37
N LYS A 360 -8.75 -10.62 -7.19
CA LYS A 360 -9.85 -9.63 -7.26
C LYS A 360 -11.21 -10.26 -7.63
N ARG A 361 -11.23 -11.28 -8.51
CA ARG A 361 -12.46 -12.02 -8.85
C ARG A 361 -13.03 -12.87 -7.71
N LYS A 362 -12.20 -13.22 -6.72
CA LYS A 362 -12.62 -14.01 -5.55
C LYS A 362 -13.06 -13.14 -4.36
N MET A 363 -12.79 -11.85 -4.41
CA MET A 363 -13.22 -10.91 -3.36
C MET A 363 -14.75 -10.82 -3.27
N LYS A 364 -15.25 -10.55 -2.07
CA LYS A 364 -16.69 -10.48 -1.75
C LYS A 364 -17.29 -9.08 -1.98
N SER A 365 -16.58 -8.22 -2.70
CA SER A 365 -16.97 -6.85 -3.01
C SER A 365 -16.87 -6.59 -4.51
N ASP A 366 -17.75 -5.73 -5.02
CA ASP A 366 -17.64 -5.12 -6.36
C ASP A 366 -16.58 -4.00 -6.43
N GLN A 367 -15.98 -3.67 -5.27
CA GLN A 367 -14.90 -2.71 -5.13
C GLN A 367 -13.66 -3.39 -4.52
N PRO A 368 -12.96 -4.25 -5.31
CA PRO A 368 -11.78 -4.98 -4.86
C PRO A 368 -10.52 -4.13 -4.96
N PHE A 369 -9.74 -4.08 -3.89
CA PHE A 369 -8.43 -3.42 -3.81
C PHE A 369 -7.34 -4.44 -3.51
N LEU A 370 -6.19 -4.31 -4.14
CA LEU A 370 -4.97 -5.02 -3.79
C LEU A 370 -3.90 -4.00 -3.43
N PHE A 371 -3.35 -4.09 -2.21
CA PHE A 371 -2.21 -3.26 -1.81
C PHE A 371 -0.93 -4.07 -1.98
N GLY A 372 -0.25 -3.83 -3.11
CA GLY A 372 1.05 -4.41 -3.44
C GLY A 372 2.16 -3.85 -2.55
N LEU A 373 3.28 -4.57 -2.46
CA LEU A 373 4.45 -4.18 -1.68
C LEU A 373 4.09 -3.72 -0.27
N THR A 374 3.10 -4.38 0.33
CA THR A 374 2.54 -4.01 1.62
C THR A 374 2.80 -5.09 2.65
N ASN A 375 3.35 -4.68 3.78
CA ASN A 375 3.88 -5.45 4.92
C ASN A 375 5.21 -6.15 4.66
N ASP A 376 5.61 -6.30 3.41
CA ASP A 376 6.93 -6.77 2.97
C ASP A 376 7.18 -6.41 1.51
N ALA A 377 8.37 -6.79 0.99
CA ALA A 377 8.80 -6.46 -0.36
C ALA A 377 9.69 -7.58 -0.92
N PHE A 378 9.09 -8.73 -1.24
CA PHE A 378 9.83 -9.95 -1.63
C PHE A 378 10.32 -9.97 -3.09
N GLY A 379 10.07 -8.93 -3.89
CA GLY A 379 10.27 -8.99 -5.32
C GLY A 379 9.07 -9.68 -6.00
N TYR A 380 9.32 -10.33 -7.15
CA TYR A 380 8.23 -10.79 -8.00
C TYR A 380 7.53 -12.05 -7.49
N MET A 381 6.21 -12.05 -7.66
CA MET A 381 5.34 -13.19 -7.34
C MET A 381 4.63 -13.62 -8.62
N LEU A 382 5.05 -14.76 -9.17
CA LEU A 382 4.54 -15.33 -10.39
C LEU A 382 3.61 -16.50 -10.10
N THR A 383 2.66 -16.78 -11.02
CA THR A 383 2.04 -18.11 -11.05
C THR A 383 3.09 -19.16 -11.46
N LYS A 384 2.88 -20.41 -11.11
CA LYS A 384 3.81 -21.49 -11.53
C LYS A 384 3.87 -21.65 -13.06
N GLU A 385 2.80 -21.28 -13.77
CA GLU A 385 2.74 -21.31 -15.23
C GLU A 385 3.58 -20.19 -15.87
N ASP A 386 3.67 -19.02 -15.20
CA ASP A 386 4.49 -17.90 -15.66
C ASP A 386 5.98 -18.09 -15.31
N PHE A 387 6.29 -18.85 -14.24
CA PHE A 387 7.65 -19.03 -13.73
C PHE A 387 8.54 -19.75 -14.73
N GLY A 388 9.55 -19.06 -15.25
CA GLY A 388 10.45 -19.60 -16.28
C GLY A 388 9.78 -19.90 -17.63
N GLY A 389 8.52 -19.49 -17.82
CA GLY A 389 7.72 -19.81 -19.01
C GLY A 389 8.23 -19.16 -20.30
N PHE A 390 8.89 -18.01 -20.21
CA PHE A 390 9.42 -17.26 -21.36
C PHE A 390 10.79 -16.69 -21.05
N GLU A 391 11.63 -16.53 -22.05
CA GLU A 391 12.95 -15.88 -21.89
C GLU A 391 12.83 -14.48 -21.24
N ARG A 392 11.82 -13.71 -21.62
CA ARG A 392 11.54 -12.39 -21.02
C ARG A 392 11.23 -12.46 -19.53
N TYR A 393 10.73 -13.60 -19.02
CA TYR A 393 10.44 -13.82 -17.62
C TYR A 393 11.64 -14.29 -16.79
N ASN A 394 12.82 -14.47 -17.40
CA ASN A 394 14.03 -14.87 -16.68
C ASN A 394 14.37 -13.91 -15.54
N TYR A 395 14.25 -12.60 -15.77
CA TYR A 395 14.51 -11.60 -14.71
C TYR A 395 13.54 -11.76 -13.55
N VAL A 396 12.23 -11.70 -13.80
CA VAL A 396 11.21 -11.77 -12.74
C VAL A 396 11.19 -13.13 -12.03
N SER A 397 11.53 -14.23 -12.74
CA SER A 397 11.67 -15.56 -12.12
C SER A 397 12.88 -15.65 -11.18
N ARG A 398 14.03 -15.09 -11.58
CA ARG A 398 15.25 -15.06 -10.76
C ARG A 398 15.13 -14.19 -9.51
N THR A 399 14.26 -13.18 -9.54
CA THR A 399 14.01 -12.24 -8.45
C THR A 399 12.75 -12.57 -7.66
N SER A 400 12.20 -13.77 -7.86
CA SER A 400 11.15 -14.40 -7.06
C SER A 400 11.77 -15.27 -5.95
N LEU A 401 11.02 -15.55 -4.90
CA LEU A 401 11.40 -16.52 -3.87
C LEU A 401 11.47 -17.95 -4.41
N GLY A 402 10.65 -18.27 -5.43
CA GLY A 402 10.57 -19.57 -6.08
C GLY A 402 9.28 -19.76 -6.86
N GLU A 403 9.19 -20.88 -7.57
CA GLU A 403 8.07 -21.22 -8.47
C GLU A 403 6.70 -21.20 -7.76
N MET A 404 6.64 -21.62 -6.50
CA MET A 404 5.39 -21.75 -5.76
C MET A 404 4.91 -20.46 -5.08
N THR A 405 5.68 -19.37 -5.15
CA THR A 405 5.41 -18.13 -4.40
C THR A 405 4.02 -17.56 -4.70
N GLY A 406 3.66 -17.44 -5.98
CA GLY A 406 2.34 -16.94 -6.38
C GLY A 406 1.21 -17.88 -6.00
N SER A 407 1.39 -19.18 -6.20
CA SER A 407 0.37 -20.18 -5.87
C SER A 407 0.06 -20.25 -4.37
N ILE A 408 1.08 -20.20 -3.52
CA ILE A 408 0.92 -20.13 -2.06
C ILE A 408 0.17 -18.86 -1.66
N TYR A 409 0.54 -17.71 -2.25
CA TYR A 409 -0.15 -16.46 -1.98
C TYR A 409 -1.63 -16.52 -2.40
N GLU A 410 -1.93 -16.99 -3.61
CA GLU A 410 -3.31 -17.11 -4.10
C GLU A 410 -4.16 -17.99 -3.21
N GLU A 411 -3.67 -19.18 -2.86
CA GLU A 411 -4.38 -20.12 -1.97
C GLU A 411 -4.70 -19.48 -0.62
N GLU A 412 -3.69 -18.86 0.01
CA GLU A 412 -3.84 -18.25 1.32
C GLU A 412 -4.70 -16.99 1.29
N ALA A 413 -4.61 -16.18 0.24
CA ALA A 413 -5.46 -15.00 0.05
C ALA A 413 -6.93 -15.39 -0.17
N ILE A 414 -7.19 -16.40 -1.01
CA ILE A 414 -8.56 -16.88 -1.29
C ILE A 414 -9.18 -17.51 -0.03
N LYS A 415 -8.43 -18.30 0.70
CA LYS A 415 -8.88 -18.86 1.98
C LYS A 415 -9.26 -17.73 2.94
N PHE A 416 -8.41 -16.70 3.05
CA PHE A 416 -8.65 -15.55 3.92
C PHE A 416 -9.88 -14.74 3.48
N ILE A 417 -10.09 -14.56 2.18
CA ILE A 417 -11.29 -13.93 1.61
C ILE A 417 -12.54 -14.76 1.99
N ASN A 418 -12.49 -16.08 1.84
CA ASN A 418 -13.63 -16.95 2.13
C ASN A 418 -14.02 -16.94 3.62
N GLU A 419 -13.06 -16.78 4.52
CA GLU A 419 -13.27 -16.69 5.96
C GLU A 419 -13.74 -15.29 6.42
N SER A 420 -13.51 -14.25 5.62
CA SER A 420 -13.86 -12.87 5.98
C SER A 420 -15.35 -12.57 5.89
N PRO A 421 -15.87 -11.60 6.65
CA PRO A 421 -17.23 -11.11 6.47
C PRO A 421 -17.39 -10.41 5.10
N ILE A 422 -18.63 -10.38 4.61
CA ILE A 422 -18.97 -9.58 3.42
C ILE A 422 -18.89 -8.10 3.79
N PRO A 423 -18.26 -7.24 2.96
CA PRO A 423 -18.29 -5.79 3.15
C PRO A 423 -19.70 -5.23 3.26
N SER A 424 -19.88 -4.11 3.96
CA SER A 424 -21.16 -3.43 4.06
C SER A 424 -21.66 -2.99 2.68
N ARG A 425 -22.96 -3.14 2.43
CA ARG A 425 -23.59 -2.76 1.14
C ARG A 425 -23.94 -1.28 1.06
#